data_c5e92c74ae5be66d575276dd7e2acb44
#
_entry.id   c5e92c74ae5be66d575276dd7e2acb44
#
_cell.length_a   1.000
_cell.length_b   1.000
_cell.length_c   1.000
_cell.angle_alpha   90.00
_cell.angle_beta   90.00
_cell.angle_gamma   90.00
#
_symmetry.space_group_name_H-M   'P 1'
#
loop_
_entity.id
_entity.type
_entity.pdbx_description
1 polymer ?
#
loop_
_entity_poly.entity_id
_entity_poly.type
_entity_poly.pdbx_seq_one_letter_code
_entity_poly.pdbx_strand_id
1 'polypeptide(L)'
;MQTVQYIHFSVEMWGALFSFIGILIVFLTRYFDKVGSRKLMLVLLCAALLMISDGLAWLYRGNTTETGYYVARIANFCSYFFGFLIMPLAAQYVAHLIYTRSNGVRLYWEIYEWGIFIAGAALLILNEFVPYIYTIDETNTFQRMPYFFWIPGFIAFVGVVITLGVAIAYSKYMSVLENTAIILFLSLPIISIILQIFISDVSFVNLAVVISTVILFVSYESHFAQYLVDKEKQVNKAKMRMINRQMHPHFVFNSLALIRHQCLTDPEKAAETINEFSAYLRSTTNLLAESECISFEKELEVVRYYISIHQKRFDKTLNVQYDIRDTEFDVPPFSVQTLVENALHHGINDGQLEGGLVVISTEKIKNKHIVTVEDNGNGFDPAILDQKNNQHIGINNTRERVAAMCSGTLSVESAPGKGTKITMTIPV
;
A
#
# COMPACT_ATOMS: atom_id res chain seq x y z
N MET A 1 -47.95 13.92 -17.17
CA MET A 1 -46.88 13.54 -18.10
C MET A 1 -45.57 14.29 -17.81
N GLN A 2 -45.54 15.62 -17.77
CA GLN A 2 -44.34 16.42 -17.48
C GLN A 2 -43.67 16.10 -16.12
N THR A 3 -44.44 15.92 -15.05
CA THR A 3 -43.87 15.62 -13.72
C THR A 3 -43.09 14.29 -13.73
N VAL A 4 -43.58 13.27 -14.41
CA VAL A 4 -42.88 11.95 -14.52
C VAL A 4 -41.58 12.09 -15.32
N GLN A 5 -41.57 12.87 -16.40
CA GLN A 5 -40.39 13.14 -17.21
C GLN A 5 -39.28 13.83 -16.37
N TYR A 6 -39.62 14.85 -15.56
CA TYR A 6 -38.67 15.53 -14.67
C TYR A 6 -38.15 14.62 -13.56
N ILE A 7 -38.98 13.72 -13.02
CA ILE A 7 -38.53 12.74 -12.01
C ILE A 7 -37.49 11.80 -12.63
N HIS A 8 -37.76 11.22 -13.78
CA HIS A 8 -36.85 10.35 -14.51
C HIS A 8 -35.52 11.08 -14.81
N PHE A 9 -35.60 12.25 -15.43
CA PHE A 9 -34.46 13.06 -15.74
C PHE A 9 -33.60 13.32 -14.46
N SER A 10 -34.23 13.70 -13.36
CA SER A 10 -33.53 13.98 -12.10
C SER A 10 -32.83 12.73 -11.56
N VAL A 11 -33.48 11.57 -11.55
CA VAL A 11 -32.90 10.31 -11.08
C VAL A 11 -31.68 9.91 -11.91
N GLU A 12 -31.79 10.02 -13.24
CA GLU A 12 -30.69 9.70 -14.16
C GLU A 12 -29.51 10.67 -13.98
N MET A 13 -29.78 11.97 -13.81
CA MET A 13 -28.71 12.96 -13.55
C MET A 13 -27.99 12.72 -12.23
N TRP A 14 -28.71 12.34 -11.16
CA TRP A 14 -28.08 11.94 -9.92
C TRP A 14 -27.21 10.69 -10.09
N GLY A 15 -27.68 9.69 -10.82
CA GLY A 15 -26.89 8.50 -11.14
C GLY A 15 -25.61 8.81 -11.91
N ALA A 16 -25.71 9.69 -12.92
CA ALA A 16 -24.54 10.16 -13.67
C ALA A 16 -23.54 10.92 -12.76
N LEU A 17 -24.05 11.80 -11.88
CA LEU A 17 -23.22 12.53 -10.92
C LEU A 17 -22.47 11.56 -9.98
N PHE A 18 -23.14 10.56 -9.42
CA PHE A 18 -22.50 9.54 -8.59
C PHE A 18 -21.41 8.77 -9.35
N SER A 19 -21.65 8.44 -10.62
CA SER A 19 -20.66 7.78 -11.47
C SER A 19 -19.44 8.68 -11.71
N PHE A 20 -19.61 9.99 -11.94
CA PHE A 20 -18.49 10.93 -12.06
C PHE A 20 -17.70 11.10 -10.75
N ILE A 21 -18.38 11.17 -9.61
CA ILE A 21 -17.72 11.18 -8.30
C ILE A 21 -16.91 9.89 -8.12
N GLY A 22 -17.47 8.74 -8.47
CA GLY A 22 -16.77 7.46 -8.45
C GLY A 22 -15.51 7.47 -9.32
N ILE A 23 -15.59 8.00 -10.54
CA ILE A 23 -14.43 8.16 -11.44
C ILE A 23 -13.34 9.00 -10.78
N LEU A 24 -13.70 10.14 -10.16
CA LEU A 24 -12.75 11.02 -9.51
C LEU A 24 -12.02 10.31 -8.37
N ILE A 25 -12.75 9.59 -7.51
CA ILE A 25 -12.17 8.86 -6.38
C ILE A 25 -11.26 7.74 -6.88
N VAL A 26 -11.72 6.92 -7.84
CA VAL A 26 -10.90 5.84 -8.44
C VAL A 26 -9.64 6.41 -9.14
N PHE A 27 -9.73 7.60 -9.72
CA PHE A 27 -8.58 8.28 -10.30
C PHE A 27 -7.55 8.69 -9.23
N LEU A 28 -7.99 9.13 -8.06
CA LEU A 28 -7.10 9.47 -6.94
C LEU A 28 -6.45 8.23 -6.32
N THR A 29 -7.17 7.10 -6.25
CA THR A 29 -6.70 5.83 -5.68
C THR A 29 -5.99 4.91 -6.70
N ARG A 30 -5.85 5.33 -7.95
CA ARG A 30 -5.34 4.53 -9.09
C ARG A 30 -3.95 3.91 -8.91
N TYR A 31 -3.14 4.41 -7.98
CA TYR A 31 -1.79 3.89 -7.73
C TYR A 31 -1.78 2.48 -7.14
N PHE A 32 -2.87 2.05 -6.54
CA PHE A 32 -3.05 0.72 -5.99
C PHE A 32 -3.12 -0.36 -7.08
N ASP A 33 -4.00 -0.19 -8.08
CA ASP A 33 -4.15 -1.04 -9.25
C ASP A 33 -4.38 -0.17 -10.50
N LYS A 34 -3.32 0.16 -11.19
CA LYS A 34 -3.35 1.09 -12.33
C LYS A 34 -4.18 0.58 -13.51
N VAL A 35 -4.24 -0.74 -13.70
CA VAL A 35 -4.98 -1.35 -14.83
C VAL A 35 -6.45 -1.52 -14.46
N GLY A 36 -6.73 -2.08 -13.28
CA GLY A 36 -8.10 -2.26 -12.78
C GLY A 36 -8.83 -0.94 -12.61
N SER A 37 -8.18 0.08 -12.03
CA SER A 37 -8.76 1.43 -11.91
C SER A 37 -9.17 2.00 -13.26
N ARG A 38 -8.31 1.88 -14.28
CA ARG A 38 -8.63 2.38 -15.64
C ARG A 38 -9.86 1.67 -16.21
N LYS A 39 -9.93 0.35 -16.06
CA LYS A 39 -11.08 -0.44 -16.54
C LYS A 39 -12.37 -0.09 -15.78
N LEU A 40 -12.30 0.06 -14.45
CA LEU A 40 -13.44 0.48 -13.65
C LEU A 40 -13.89 1.90 -14.00
N MET A 41 -12.97 2.84 -14.21
CA MET A 41 -13.32 4.19 -14.66
C MET A 41 -14.06 4.18 -16.00
N LEU A 42 -13.68 3.29 -16.93
CA LEU A 42 -14.40 3.15 -18.22
C LEU A 42 -15.82 2.61 -18.04
N VAL A 43 -16.03 1.66 -17.12
CA VAL A 43 -17.38 1.18 -16.77
C VAL A 43 -18.23 2.29 -16.19
N LEU A 44 -17.69 3.04 -15.21
CA LEU A 44 -18.39 4.18 -14.59
C LEU A 44 -18.70 5.30 -15.59
N LEU A 45 -17.76 5.60 -16.50
CA LEU A 45 -17.96 6.59 -17.55
C LEU A 45 -19.07 6.15 -18.53
N CYS A 46 -19.05 4.90 -18.94
CA CYS A 46 -20.08 4.34 -19.80
C CYS A 46 -21.45 4.40 -19.12
N ALA A 47 -21.54 4.05 -17.84
CA ALA A 47 -22.76 4.17 -17.04
C ALA A 47 -23.24 5.63 -16.94
N ALA A 48 -22.36 6.59 -16.72
CA ALA A 48 -22.71 8.01 -16.67
C ALA A 48 -23.28 8.49 -18.02
N LEU A 49 -22.65 8.12 -19.14
CA LEU A 49 -23.10 8.47 -20.47
C LEU A 49 -24.45 7.82 -20.84
N LEU A 50 -24.66 6.56 -20.41
CA LEU A 50 -25.95 5.86 -20.53
C LEU A 50 -27.04 6.65 -19.82
N MET A 51 -26.82 7.05 -18.57
CA MET A 51 -27.79 7.78 -17.76
C MET A 51 -28.10 9.16 -18.31
N ILE A 52 -27.08 9.91 -18.73
CA ILE A 52 -27.27 11.22 -19.37
C ILE A 52 -28.12 11.06 -20.64
N SER A 53 -27.81 10.07 -21.45
CA SER A 53 -28.56 9.81 -22.70
C SER A 53 -30.02 9.45 -22.42
N ASP A 54 -30.26 8.55 -21.48
CA ASP A 54 -31.64 8.16 -21.15
C ASP A 54 -32.42 9.32 -20.49
N GLY A 55 -31.79 10.08 -19.59
CA GLY A 55 -32.39 11.27 -18.98
C GLY A 55 -32.80 12.30 -20.03
N LEU A 56 -31.94 12.57 -21.03
CA LEU A 56 -32.27 13.47 -22.15
C LEU A 56 -33.40 12.90 -23.02
N ALA A 57 -33.43 11.59 -23.29
CA ALA A 57 -34.49 10.95 -24.02
C ALA A 57 -35.85 11.12 -23.32
N TRP A 58 -35.90 11.00 -21.98
CA TRP A 58 -37.12 11.25 -21.20
C TRP A 58 -37.51 12.73 -21.18
N LEU A 59 -36.58 13.65 -21.02
CA LEU A 59 -36.83 15.09 -20.93
C LEU A 59 -37.41 15.65 -22.22
N TYR A 60 -36.94 15.17 -23.37
CA TYR A 60 -37.39 15.64 -24.70
C TYR A 60 -38.47 14.79 -25.31
N ARG A 61 -39.02 13.79 -24.61
CA ARG A 61 -40.11 12.95 -25.05
C ARG A 61 -41.38 13.80 -25.27
N GLY A 62 -41.92 13.80 -26.48
CA GLY A 62 -43.11 14.58 -26.86
C GLY A 62 -42.84 16.06 -27.15
N ASN A 63 -41.57 16.48 -27.19
CA ASN A 63 -41.19 17.84 -27.57
C ASN A 63 -41.09 17.94 -29.10
N THR A 64 -42.03 18.64 -29.72
CA THR A 64 -42.16 18.78 -31.18
C THR A 64 -41.31 19.89 -31.79
N THR A 65 -40.42 20.54 -31.00
CA THR A 65 -39.49 21.52 -31.54
C THR A 65 -38.41 20.83 -32.37
N GLU A 66 -37.72 21.60 -33.25
CA GLU A 66 -36.60 21.09 -34.05
C GLU A 66 -35.49 20.52 -33.14
N THR A 67 -35.16 21.21 -32.04
CA THR A 67 -34.23 20.71 -31.04
C THR A 67 -34.71 19.41 -30.41
N GLY A 68 -35.99 19.31 -30.07
CA GLY A 68 -36.60 18.10 -29.53
C GLY A 68 -36.52 16.91 -30.49
N TYR A 69 -36.67 17.15 -31.77
CA TYR A 69 -36.51 16.13 -32.80
C TYR A 69 -35.13 15.47 -32.80
N TYR A 70 -34.08 16.27 -32.85
CA TYR A 70 -32.71 15.74 -32.86
C TYR A 70 -32.30 15.14 -31.52
N VAL A 71 -32.58 15.82 -30.40
CA VAL A 71 -32.21 15.33 -29.08
C VAL A 71 -32.86 14.01 -28.76
N ALA A 72 -34.17 13.84 -29.03
CA ALA A 72 -34.87 12.58 -28.74
C ALA A 72 -34.24 11.40 -29.51
N ARG A 73 -33.86 11.59 -30.78
CA ARG A 73 -33.27 10.55 -31.63
C ARG A 73 -31.87 10.18 -31.18
N ILE A 74 -30.98 11.19 -31.03
CA ILE A 74 -29.58 10.99 -30.61
C ILE A 74 -29.54 10.37 -29.21
N ALA A 75 -30.37 10.86 -28.28
CA ALA A 75 -30.37 10.39 -26.91
C ALA A 75 -30.83 8.93 -26.80
N ASN A 76 -31.89 8.53 -27.51
CA ASN A 76 -32.33 7.12 -27.54
C ASN A 76 -31.27 6.22 -28.19
N PHE A 77 -30.68 6.62 -29.31
CA PHE A 77 -29.58 5.88 -29.94
C PHE A 77 -28.40 5.69 -28.97
N CYS A 78 -27.95 6.76 -28.35
CA CYS A 78 -26.82 6.72 -27.36
C CYS A 78 -27.17 5.86 -26.16
N SER A 79 -28.39 5.90 -25.63
CA SER A 79 -28.82 5.06 -24.51
C SER A 79 -28.68 3.56 -24.84
N TYR A 80 -29.15 3.12 -25.98
CA TYR A 80 -28.95 1.73 -26.42
C TYR A 80 -27.49 1.39 -26.69
N PHE A 81 -26.74 2.30 -27.33
CA PHE A 81 -25.32 2.11 -27.62
C PHE A 81 -24.49 1.92 -26.36
N PHE A 82 -24.63 2.80 -25.37
CA PHE A 82 -23.93 2.68 -24.09
C PHE A 82 -24.42 1.49 -23.28
N GLY A 83 -25.70 1.13 -23.40
CA GLY A 83 -26.27 -0.09 -22.82
C GLY A 83 -25.61 -1.38 -23.32
N PHE A 84 -25.25 -1.44 -24.61
CA PHE A 84 -24.46 -2.54 -25.16
C PHE A 84 -22.97 -2.45 -24.77
N LEU A 85 -22.41 -1.25 -24.70
CA LEU A 85 -20.98 -1.05 -24.43
C LEU A 85 -20.59 -1.35 -23.00
N ILE A 86 -21.48 -1.19 -22.02
CA ILE A 86 -21.16 -1.40 -20.60
C ILE A 86 -20.77 -2.85 -20.31
N MET A 87 -21.30 -3.83 -21.01
CA MET A 87 -21.05 -5.25 -20.78
C MET A 87 -19.60 -5.68 -21.11
N PRO A 88 -19.04 -5.42 -22.32
CA PRO A 88 -17.66 -5.77 -22.60
C PRO A 88 -16.66 -5.01 -21.72
N LEU A 89 -16.98 -3.78 -21.31
CA LEU A 89 -16.15 -3.03 -20.36
C LEU A 89 -16.15 -3.68 -18.98
N ALA A 90 -17.32 -4.09 -18.47
CA ALA A 90 -17.46 -4.81 -17.22
C ALA A 90 -16.77 -6.19 -17.29
N ALA A 91 -16.92 -6.91 -18.39
CA ALA A 91 -16.25 -8.18 -18.64
C ALA A 91 -14.72 -8.04 -18.58
N GLN A 92 -14.17 -6.99 -19.17
CA GLN A 92 -12.74 -6.69 -19.09
C GLN A 92 -12.28 -6.37 -17.66
N TYR A 93 -13.10 -5.69 -16.86
CA TYR A 93 -12.81 -5.44 -15.46
C TYR A 93 -12.79 -6.74 -14.65
N VAL A 94 -13.82 -7.59 -14.80
CA VAL A 94 -13.89 -8.91 -14.14
C VAL A 94 -12.73 -9.82 -14.56
N ALA A 95 -12.39 -9.86 -15.87
CA ALA A 95 -11.24 -10.63 -16.37
C ALA A 95 -9.92 -10.16 -15.74
N HIS A 96 -9.74 -8.85 -15.54
CA HIS A 96 -8.57 -8.31 -14.84
C HIS A 96 -8.53 -8.74 -13.38
N LEU A 97 -9.65 -8.69 -12.66
CA LEU A 97 -9.73 -9.16 -11.27
C LEU A 97 -9.37 -10.66 -11.17
N ILE A 98 -9.92 -11.50 -12.04
CA ILE A 98 -9.60 -12.93 -12.09
C ILE A 98 -8.11 -13.12 -12.39
N TYR A 99 -7.55 -12.43 -13.38
CA TYR A 99 -6.15 -12.53 -13.74
C TYR A 99 -5.21 -12.18 -12.58
N THR A 100 -5.48 -11.09 -11.88
CA THR A 100 -4.65 -10.61 -10.76
C THR A 100 -4.74 -11.52 -9.53
N ARG A 101 -5.90 -12.15 -9.31
CA ARG A 101 -6.16 -13.03 -8.16
C ARG A 101 -5.79 -14.48 -8.38
N SER A 102 -5.81 -14.96 -9.62
CA SER A 102 -5.55 -16.36 -9.98
C SER A 102 -4.10 -16.66 -10.40
N ASN A 103 -3.14 -15.80 -10.01
CA ASN A 103 -1.73 -15.93 -10.42
C ASN A 103 -1.52 -15.97 -11.94
N GLY A 104 -2.31 -15.18 -12.68
CA GLY A 104 -2.09 -14.95 -14.11
C GLY A 104 -2.89 -15.85 -15.06
N VAL A 105 -3.97 -16.49 -14.61
CA VAL A 105 -4.88 -17.21 -15.50
C VAL A 105 -5.55 -16.22 -16.44
N ARG A 106 -5.25 -16.33 -17.74
CA ARG A 106 -5.86 -15.53 -18.79
C ARG A 106 -7.08 -16.23 -19.37
N LEU A 107 -8.19 -15.54 -19.36
CA LEU A 107 -9.43 -15.98 -19.96
C LEU A 107 -9.75 -15.02 -21.11
N TYR A 108 -10.00 -15.56 -22.28
CA TYR A 108 -10.27 -14.77 -23.49
C TYR A 108 -11.77 -14.60 -23.78
N TRP A 109 -12.64 -14.92 -22.83
CA TRP A 109 -14.10 -14.82 -22.96
C TRP A 109 -14.58 -13.37 -23.18
N GLU A 110 -13.80 -12.38 -22.78
CA GLU A 110 -14.08 -10.96 -23.06
C GLU A 110 -14.17 -10.64 -24.55
N ILE A 111 -13.54 -11.47 -25.41
CA ILE A 111 -13.63 -11.33 -26.87
C ILE A 111 -15.05 -11.60 -27.35
N TYR A 112 -15.75 -12.55 -26.76
CA TYR A 112 -17.15 -12.84 -27.09
C TYR A 112 -18.06 -11.68 -26.73
N GLU A 113 -17.78 -10.99 -25.61
CA GLU A 113 -18.54 -9.81 -25.20
C GLU A 113 -18.37 -8.64 -26.19
N TRP A 114 -17.17 -8.46 -26.74
CA TRP A 114 -16.95 -7.50 -27.84
C TRP A 114 -17.69 -7.92 -29.12
N GLY A 115 -17.77 -9.21 -29.41
CA GLY A 115 -18.58 -9.73 -30.51
C GLY A 115 -20.06 -9.43 -30.33
N ILE A 116 -20.60 -9.63 -29.12
CA ILE A 116 -21.97 -9.31 -28.74
C ILE A 116 -22.23 -7.80 -28.88
N PHE A 117 -21.32 -6.95 -28.44
CA PHE A 117 -21.41 -5.50 -28.60
C PHE A 117 -21.46 -5.09 -30.08
N ILE A 118 -20.56 -5.63 -30.91
CA ILE A 118 -20.52 -5.33 -32.35
C ILE A 118 -21.84 -5.72 -33.03
N ALA A 119 -22.38 -6.90 -32.70
CA ALA A 119 -23.68 -7.35 -33.23
C ALA A 119 -24.80 -6.42 -32.77
N GLY A 120 -24.85 -6.03 -31.50
CA GLY A 120 -25.84 -5.09 -30.96
C GLY A 120 -25.77 -3.70 -31.62
N ALA A 121 -24.53 -3.17 -31.75
CA ALA A 121 -24.29 -1.88 -32.41
C ALA A 121 -24.66 -1.91 -33.89
N ALA A 122 -24.41 -3.00 -34.62
CA ALA A 122 -24.81 -3.17 -36.02
C ALA A 122 -26.30 -3.19 -36.14
N LEU A 123 -27.04 -3.91 -35.28
CA LEU A 123 -28.49 -3.91 -35.24
C LEU A 123 -29.08 -2.53 -34.92
N LEU A 124 -28.41 -1.77 -34.05
CA LEU A 124 -28.84 -0.42 -33.71
C LEU A 124 -28.67 0.54 -34.91
N ILE A 125 -27.54 0.42 -35.62
CA ILE A 125 -27.35 1.20 -36.88
C ILE A 125 -28.37 0.81 -37.96
N LEU A 126 -28.66 -0.47 -38.12
CA LEU A 126 -29.67 -0.94 -39.06
C LEU A 126 -31.06 -0.40 -38.71
N ASN A 127 -31.37 -0.22 -37.42
CA ASN A 127 -32.64 0.34 -36.96
C ASN A 127 -32.88 1.79 -37.44
N GLU A 128 -31.81 2.56 -37.69
CA GLU A 128 -31.93 3.93 -38.22
C GLU A 128 -32.43 3.96 -39.68
N PHE A 129 -32.19 2.88 -40.44
CA PHE A 129 -32.65 2.74 -41.83
C PHE A 129 -33.99 2.03 -41.92
N VAL A 130 -34.18 1.01 -41.08
CA VAL A 130 -35.42 0.24 -41.03
C VAL A 130 -35.79 -0.02 -39.57
N PRO A 131 -36.91 0.54 -39.07
CA PRO A 131 -37.24 0.49 -37.65
C PRO A 131 -37.68 -0.92 -37.23
N TYR A 132 -36.78 -1.75 -36.76
CA TYR A 132 -37.04 -3.09 -36.23
C TYR A 132 -37.18 -3.12 -34.70
N ILE A 133 -36.40 -2.31 -33.97
CA ILE A 133 -36.31 -2.33 -32.51
C ILE A 133 -37.27 -1.29 -31.92
N TYR A 134 -37.12 -0.04 -32.38
CA TYR A 134 -37.91 1.10 -31.94
C TYR A 134 -38.11 2.09 -33.09
N THR A 135 -39.09 2.94 -32.93
CA THR A 135 -39.29 4.13 -33.78
C THR A 135 -39.61 5.33 -32.89
N ILE A 136 -39.36 6.52 -33.41
CA ILE A 136 -39.78 7.77 -32.80
C ILE A 136 -40.76 8.43 -33.75
N ASP A 137 -42.00 8.55 -33.31
CA ASP A 137 -43.10 9.07 -34.13
C ASP A 137 -42.96 10.59 -34.39
N GLU A 138 -43.91 11.15 -35.15
CA GLU A 138 -43.96 12.58 -35.51
C GLU A 138 -44.16 13.47 -34.28
N THR A 139 -44.66 12.92 -33.16
CA THR A 139 -44.83 13.62 -31.88
C THR A 139 -43.61 13.51 -30.98
N ASN A 140 -42.47 13.01 -31.48
CA ASN A 140 -41.25 12.73 -30.72
C ASN A 140 -41.47 11.81 -29.51
N THR A 141 -42.40 10.87 -29.62
CA THR A 141 -42.56 9.82 -28.59
C THR A 141 -41.94 8.52 -29.06
N PHE A 142 -41.18 7.90 -28.11
CA PHE A 142 -40.54 6.60 -28.31
C PHE A 142 -41.62 5.49 -28.34
N GLN A 143 -41.56 4.65 -29.36
CA GLN A 143 -42.45 3.50 -29.50
C GLN A 143 -41.64 2.23 -29.78
N ARG A 144 -41.92 1.17 -29.03
CA ARG A 144 -41.32 -0.15 -29.23
C ARG A 144 -41.96 -0.85 -30.42
N MET A 145 -41.13 -1.48 -31.28
CA MET A 145 -41.65 -2.30 -32.37
C MET A 145 -42.16 -3.64 -31.85
N PRO A 146 -43.39 -4.06 -32.20
CA PRO A 146 -44.08 -5.17 -31.51
C PRO A 146 -43.36 -6.53 -31.64
N TYR A 147 -42.59 -6.77 -32.71
CA TYR A 147 -42.03 -8.09 -33.00
C TYR A 147 -40.57 -8.25 -32.58
N PHE A 148 -39.79 -7.20 -32.62
CA PHE A 148 -38.30 -7.31 -32.45
C PHE A 148 -37.71 -6.48 -31.31
N PHE A 149 -38.52 -5.74 -30.54
CA PHE A 149 -38.09 -4.89 -29.45
C PHE A 149 -37.32 -5.63 -28.34
N TRP A 150 -37.51 -6.94 -28.20
CA TRP A 150 -36.88 -7.79 -27.20
C TRP A 150 -35.49 -8.24 -27.60
N ILE A 151 -35.05 -8.14 -28.88
CA ILE A 151 -33.74 -8.60 -29.37
C ILE A 151 -32.59 -7.94 -28.64
N PRO A 152 -32.53 -6.60 -28.44
CA PRO A 152 -31.47 -5.96 -27.69
C PRO A 152 -31.35 -6.50 -26.26
N GLY A 153 -32.49 -6.69 -25.59
CA GLY A 153 -32.51 -7.26 -24.23
C GLY A 153 -32.02 -8.70 -24.19
N PHE A 154 -32.36 -9.51 -25.19
CA PHE A 154 -31.85 -10.89 -25.28
C PHE A 154 -30.36 -10.96 -25.54
N ILE A 155 -29.84 -10.12 -26.45
CA ILE A 155 -28.40 -10.01 -26.71
C ILE A 155 -27.65 -9.61 -25.45
N ALA A 156 -28.13 -8.60 -24.73
CA ALA A 156 -27.52 -8.19 -23.43
C ALA A 156 -27.61 -9.30 -22.39
N PHE A 157 -28.73 -10.02 -22.30
CA PHE A 157 -28.92 -11.15 -21.39
C PHE A 157 -27.90 -12.27 -21.63
N VAL A 158 -27.59 -12.63 -22.87
CA VAL A 158 -26.59 -13.64 -23.21
C VAL A 158 -25.21 -13.22 -22.68
N GLY A 159 -24.79 -11.97 -22.88
CA GLY A 159 -23.55 -11.44 -22.35
C GLY A 159 -23.48 -11.52 -20.81
N VAL A 160 -24.56 -11.10 -20.14
CA VAL A 160 -24.63 -11.20 -18.67
C VAL A 160 -24.48 -12.63 -18.18
N VAL A 161 -25.17 -13.60 -18.81
CA VAL A 161 -25.10 -15.02 -18.42
C VAL A 161 -23.70 -15.58 -18.60
N ILE A 162 -23.02 -15.25 -19.70
CA ILE A 162 -21.63 -15.67 -19.94
C ILE A 162 -20.72 -15.10 -18.85
N THR A 163 -20.77 -13.78 -18.61
CA THR A 163 -19.95 -13.10 -17.61
C THR A 163 -20.21 -13.62 -16.19
N LEU A 164 -21.48 -13.85 -15.84
CA LEU A 164 -21.87 -14.40 -14.54
C LEU A 164 -21.37 -15.83 -14.36
N GLY A 165 -21.49 -16.69 -15.39
CA GLY A 165 -20.98 -18.05 -15.36
C GLY A 165 -19.46 -18.09 -15.11
N VAL A 166 -18.69 -17.22 -15.76
CA VAL A 166 -17.25 -17.09 -15.53
C VAL A 166 -16.97 -16.56 -14.12
N ALA A 167 -17.68 -15.54 -13.65
CA ALA A 167 -17.49 -15.00 -12.31
C ALA A 167 -17.74 -16.06 -11.22
N ILE A 168 -18.78 -16.87 -11.36
CA ILE A 168 -19.10 -17.98 -10.44
C ILE A 168 -18.02 -19.07 -10.50
N ALA A 169 -17.56 -19.47 -11.69
CA ALA A 169 -16.54 -20.50 -11.86
C ALA A 169 -15.20 -20.12 -11.22
N TYR A 170 -14.89 -18.82 -11.20
CA TYR A 170 -13.66 -18.28 -10.62
C TYR A 170 -13.84 -17.60 -9.25
N SER A 171 -15.02 -17.73 -8.64
CA SER A 171 -15.37 -17.13 -7.34
C SER A 171 -14.39 -17.45 -6.21
N LYS A 172 -13.78 -18.63 -6.24
CA LYS A 172 -12.78 -19.07 -5.23
C LYS A 172 -11.52 -18.20 -5.17
N TYR A 173 -11.23 -17.42 -6.20
CA TYR A 173 -10.06 -16.52 -6.25
C TYR A 173 -10.39 -15.10 -5.79
N MET A 174 -11.64 -14.75 -5.64
CA MET A 174 -12.10 -13.42 -5.26
C MET A 174 -12.54 -13.40 -3.80
N SER A 175 -12.45 -12.23 -3.16
CA SER A 175 -13.02 -12.05 -1.83
C SER A 175 -14.55 -12.16 -1.87
N VAL A 176 -15.16 -12.46 -0.72
CA VAL A 176 -16.63 -12.55 -0.62
C VAL A 176 -17.28 -11.24 -1.08
N LEU A 177 -16.69 -10.09 -0.72
CA LEU A 177 -17.22 -8.78 -1.09
C LEU A 177 -17.13 -8.52 -2.60
N GLU A 178 -15.96 -8.81 -3.22
CA GLU A 178 -15.77 -8.68 -4.67
C GLU A 178 -16.74 -9.57 -5.44
N ASN A 179 -16.85 -10.81 -5.03
CA ASN A 179 -17.75 -11.79 -5.66
C ASN A 179 -19.21 -11.35 -5.56
N THR A 180 -19.65 -10.95 -4.37
CA THR A 180 -21.02 -10.44 -4.15
C THR A 180 -21.28 -9.18 -5.00
N ALA A 181 -20.32 -8.25 -5.07
CA ALA A 181 -20.44 -7.04 -5.87
C ALA A 181 -20.62 -7.35 -7.37
N ILE A 182 -19.80 -8.27 -7.91
CA ILE A 182 -19.90 -8.69 -9.32
C ILE A 182 -21.22 -9.40 -9.60
N ILE A 183 -21.65 -10.32 -8.74
CA ILE A 183 -22.92 -11.01 -8.89
C ILE A 183 -24.09 -10.03 -8.88
N LEU A 184 -24.12 -9.08 -7.94
CA LEU A 184 -25.15 -8.06 -7.86
C LEU A 184 -25.10 -7.13 -9.09
N PHE A 185 -23.91 -6.71 -9.52
CA PHE A 185 -23.74 -5.88 -10.72
C PHE A 185 -24.35 -6.53 -11.95
N LEU A 186 -24.18 -7.83 -12.10
CA LEU A 186 -24.68 -8.58 -13.27
C LEU A 186 -26.14 -8.97 -13.13
N SER A 187 -26.63 -9.29 -11.93
CA SER A 187 -28.00 -9.81 -11.72
C SER A 187 -29.06 -8.71 -11.59
N LEU A 188 -28.74 -7.56 -10.98
CA LEU A 188 -29.70 -6.48 -10.77
C LEU A 188 -30.35 -5.96 -12.07
N PRO A 189 -29.60 -5.72 -13.17
CA PRO A 189 -30.22 -5.31 -14.43
C PRO A 189 -31.18 -6.37 -15.00
N ILE A 190 -30.89 -7.67 -14.83
CA ILE A 190 -31.76 -8.75 -15.28
C ILE A 190 -33.11 -8.72 -14.52
N ILE A 191 -33.00 -8.63 -13.17
CA ILE A 191 -34.19 -8.54 -12.31
C ILE A 191 -35.03 -7.31 -12.70
N SER A 192 -34.37 -6.21 -13.00
CA SER A 192 -35.04 -4.96 -13.38
C SER A 192 -35.72 -5.05 -14.72
N ILE A 193 -35.17 -5.77 -15.72
CA ILE A 193 -35.86 -6.04 -17.02
C ILE A 193 -37.15 -6.79 -16.77
N ILE A 194 -37.15 -7.79 -15.89
CA ILE A 194 -38.36 -8.56 -15.55
C ILE A 194 -39.38 -7.65 -14.87
N LEU A 195 -39.00 -6.81 -13.94
CA LEU A 195 -39.88 -5.85 -13.28
C LEU A 195 -40.49 -4.84 -14.27
N GLN A 196 -39.68 -4.42 -15.25
CA GLN A 196 -40.11 -3.45 -16.28
C GLN A 196 -41.14 -4.00 -17.26
N ILE A 197 -41.32 -5.34 -17.35
CA ILE A 197 -42.41 -5.96 -18.11
C ILE A 197 -43.76 -5.67 -17.43
N PHE A 198 -43.79 -5.64 -16.09
CA PHE A 198 -45.03 -5.42 -15.33
C PHE A 198 -45.30 -3.94 -15.04
N ILE A 199 -44.25 -3.10 -14.98
CA ILE A 199 -44.35 -1.68 -14.65
C ILE A 199 -43.58 -0.90 -15.72
N SER A 200 -44.27 -0.38 -16.72
CA SER A 200 -43.69 0.26 -17.93
C SER A 200 -43.24 1.72 -17.69
N ASP A 201 -43.81 2.37 -16.66
CA ASP A 201 -43.67 3.83 -16.46
C ASP A 201 -42.41 4.25 -15.70
N VAL A 202 -41.61 3.30 -15.24
CA VAL A 202 -40.37 3.56 -14.48
C VAL A 202 -39.21 2.84 -15.14
N SER A 203 -38.07 3.53 -15.31
CA SER A 203 -36.83 2.94 -15.84
C SER A 203 -36.06 2.19 -14.74
N PHE A 204 -36.55 0.99 -14.38
CA PHE A 204 -35.90 0.14 -13.37
C PHE A 204 -34.52 -0.31 -13.79
N VAL A 205 -34.24 -0.49 -15.08
CA VAL A 205 -32.97 -0.96 -15.61
C VAL A 205 -31.87 0.05 -15.30
N ASN A 206 -32.10 1.33 -15.52
CA ASN A 206 -31.12 2.36 -15.27
C ASN A 206 -30.88 2.55 -13.78
N LEU A 207 -31.91 2.50 -12.95
CA LEU A 207 -31.77 2.49 -11.49
C LEU A 207 -30.90 1.31 -11.01
N ALA A 208 -31.10 0.12 -11.59
CA ALA A 208 -30.30 -1.05 -11.30
C ALA A 208 -28.83 -0.85 -11.73
N VAL A 209 -28.57 -0.22 -12.86
CA VAL A 209 -27.21 0.10 -13.31
C VAL A 209 -26.54 1.07 -12.34
N VAL A 210 -27.26 2.10 -11.85
CA VAL A 210 -26.72 3.02 -10.81
C VAL A 210 -26.31 2.25 -9.55
N ILE A 211 -27.24 1.47 -8.99
CA ILE A 211 -27.00 0.69 -7.78
C ILE A 211 -25.82 -0.27 -7.99
N SER A 212 -25.79 -0.95 -9.12
CA SER A 212 -24.76 -1.92 -9.48
C SER A 212 -23.37 -1.28 -9.59
N THR A 213 -23.29 -0.11 -10.24
CA THR A 213 -22.00 0.62 -10.38
C THR A 213 -21.51 1.15 -9.04
N VAL A 214 -22.41 1.61 -8.16
CA VAL A 214 -22.05 2.02 -6.78
C VAL A 214 -21.52 0.83 -5.97
N ILE A 215 -22.14 -0.34 -6.10
CA ILE A 215 -21.67 -1.56 -5.42
C ILE A 215 -20.27 -1.96 -5.89
N LEU A 216 -20.00 -1.93 -7.20
CA LEU A 216 -18.66 -2.18 -7.73
C LEU A 216 -17.63 -1.17 -7.23
N PHE A 217 -18.00 0.11 -7.21
CA PHE A 217 -17.16 1.16 -6.69
C PHE A 217 -16.83 0.95 -5.19
N VAL A 218 -17.83 0.66 -4.36
CA VAL A 218 -17.64 0.38 -2.92
C VAL A 218 -16.75 -0.85 -2.71
N SER A 219 -16.91 -1.89 -3.53
CA SER A 219 -16.04 -3.07 -3.49
C SER A 219 -14.58 -2.73 -3.81
N TYR A 220 -14.34 -1.90 -4.82
CA TYR A 220 -13.00 -1.42 -5.18
C TYR A 220 -12.36 -0.61 -4.05
N GLU A 221 -13.08 0.36 -3.46
CA GLU A 221 -12.59 1.19 -2.36
C GLU A 221 -12.32 0.38 -1.09
N SER A 222 -13.17 -0.59 -0.77
CA SER A 222 -12.94 -1.51 0.36
C SER A 222 -11.65 -2.31 0.17
N HIS A 223 -11.37 -2.76 -1.04
CA HIS A 223 -10.14 -3.47 -1.35
C HIS A 223 -8.91 -2.55 -1.24
N PHE A 224 -9.02 -1.30 -1.69
CA PHE A 224 -7.98 -0.29 -1.51
C PHE A 224 -7.69 -0.03 -0.03
N ALA A 225 -8.73 0.11 0.80
CA ALA A 225 -8.57 0.28 2.24
C ALA A 225 -7.85 -0.91 2.89
N GLN A 226 -8.19 -2.15 2.53
CA GLN A 226 -7.49 -3.35 2.99
C GLN A 226 -6.01 -3.36 2.59
N TYR A 227 -5.70 -2.98 1.37
CA TYR A 227 -4.31 -2.85 0.90
C TYR A 227 -3.50 -1.86 1.75
N LEU A 228 -4.06 -0.70 2.10
CA LEU A 228 -3.40 0.29 2.96
C LEU A 228 -3.10 -0.28 4.35
N VAL A 229 -4.07 -0.96 4.97
CA VAL A 229 -3.90 -1.62 6.27
C VAL A 229 -2.80 -2.69 6.21
N ASP A 230 -2.75 -3.49 5.15
CA ASP A 230 -1.72 -4.53 5.01
C ASP A 230 -0.32 -3.93 4.76
N LYS A 231 -0.23 -2.83 4.03
CA LYS A 231 1.04 -2.08 3.87
C LYS A 231 1.52 -1.50 5.19
N GLU A 232 0.65 -0.90 5.98
CA GLU A 232 0.98 -0.40 7.30
C GLU A 232 1.49 -1.52 8.22
N LYS A 233 0.81 -2.68 8.24
CA LYS A 233 1.28 -3.87 8.98
C LYS A 233 2.66 -4.34 8.52
N GLN A 234 2.95 -4.32 7.21
CA GLN A 234 4.26 -4.69 6.67
C GLN A 234 5.35 -3.73 7.13
N VAL A 235 5.08 -2.42 7.08
CA VAL A 235 6.00 -1.38 7.57
C VAL A 235 6.26 -1.55 9.06
N ASN A 236 5.22 -1.76 9.87
CA ASN A 236 5.34 -1.98 11.31
C ASN A 236 6.12 -3.26 11.63
N LYS A 237 5.88 -4.37 10.88
CA LYS A 237 6.68 -5.61 11.03
C LYS A 237 8.14 -5.40 10.63
N ALA A 238 8.42 -4.61 9.58
CA ALA A 238 9.79 -4.29 9.20
C ALA A 238 10.50 -3.44 10.27
N LYS A 239 9.83 -2.43 10.84
CA LYS A 239 10.33 -1.65 11.97
C LYS A 239 10.62 -2.55 13.19
N MET A 240 9.69 -3.44 13.56
CA MET A 240 9.91 -4.37 14.68
C MET A 240 11.07 -5.34 14.44
N ARG A 241 11.27 -5.83 13.21
CA ARG A 241 12.44 -6.66 12.88
C ARG A 241 13.73 -5.87 12.99
N MET A 242 13.73 -4.60 12.64
CA MET A 242 14.87 -3.70 12.76
C MET A 242 15.22 -3.49 14.25
N ILE A 243 14.22 -3.20 15.08
CA ILE A 243 14.33 -3.09 16.54
C ILE A 243 14.93 -4.37 17.14
N ASN A 244 14.37 -5.54 16.80
CA ASN A 244 14.84 -6.82 17.34
C ASN A 244 16.27 -7.19 16.88
N ARG A 245 16.74 -6.69 15.73
CA ARG A 245 18.11 -6.91 15.28
C ARG A 245 19.13 -5.98 15.97
N GLN A 246 18.70 -4.79 16.38
CA GLN A 246 19.56 -3.82 17.04
C GLN A 246 19.64 -4.01 18.56
N MET A 247 18.59 -4.60 19.19
CA MET A 247 18.71 -5.07 20.57
C MET A 247 19.42 -6.42 20.57
N HIS A 248 20.69 -6.45 20.94
CA HIS A 248 21.46 -7.69 21.04
C HIS A 248 20.83 -8.65 22.06
N PRO A 249 20.13 -9.74 21.63
CA PRO A 249 19.42 -10.62 22.57
C PRO A 249 20.34 -11.19 23.64
N HIS A 250 21.59 -11.47 23.27
CA HIS A 250 22.59 -12.00 24.16
C HIS A 250 22.93 -11.02 25.31
N PHE A 251 23.01 -9.71 25.04
CA PHE A 251 23.21 -8.70 26.07
C PHE A 251 22.03 -8.67 27.05
N VAL A 252 20.78 -8.70 26.54
CA VAL A 252 19.58 -8.71 27.38
C VAL A 252 19.55 -9.95 28.30
N PHE A 253 19.78 -11.15 27.74
CA PHE A 253 19.79 -12.37 28.53
C PHE A 253 20.93 -12.37 29.58
N ASN A 254 22.13 -11.86 29.24
CA ASN A 254 23.25 -11.78 30.16
C ASN A 254 23.01 -10.76 31.27
N SER A 255 22.38 -9.61 30.95
CA SER A 255 22.02 -8.60 31.97
C SER A 255 20.99 -9.15 32.96
N LEU A 256 19.97 -9.87 32.46
CA LEU A 256 18.97 -10.52 33.32
C LEU A 256 19.60 -11.61 34.18
N ALA A 257 20.56 -12.39 33.66
CA ALA A 257 21.28 -13.39 34.42
C ALA A 257 22.16 -12.77 35.51
N LEU A 258 22.83 -11.65 35.24
CA LEU A 258 23.57 -10.86 36.20
C LEU A 258 22.66 -10.37 37.33
N ILE A 259 21.55 -9.71 36.97
CA ILE A 259 20.55 -9.21 37.94
C ILE A 259 20.06 -10.34 38.85
N ARG A 260 19.70 -11.50 38.26
CA ARG A 260 19.28 -12.67 39.02
C ARG A 260 20.34 -13.12 40.04
N HIS A 261 21.60 -13.15 39.62
CA HIS A 261 22.72 -13.50 40.53
C HIS A 261 22.85 -12.47 41.66
N GLN A 262 22.83 -11.18 41.33
CA GLN A 262 22.93 -10.09 42.31
C GLN A 262 21.72 -10.08 43.27
N CYS A 263 20.52 -10.42 42.86
CA CYS A 263 19.37 -10.56 43.76
C CYS A 263 19.63 -11.55 44.92
N LEU A 264 20.48 -12.56 44.71
CA LEU A 264 20.80 -13.58 45.70
C LEU A 264 22.04 -13.21 46.54
N THR A 265 22.96 -12.35 46.01
CA THR A 265 24.24 -12.07 46.63
C THR A 265 24.36 -10.66 47.19
N ASP A 266 23.74 -9.68 46.51
CA ASP A 266 23.80 -8.25 46.84
C ASP A 266 22.58 -7.52 46.28
N PRO A 267 21.44 -7.49 47.03
CA PRO A 267 20.19 -6.90 46.56
C PRO A 267 20.29 -5.40 46.24
N GLU A 268 21.18 -4.65 46.88
CA GLU A 268 21.34 -3.22 46.59
C GLU A 268 21.98 -3.01 45.21
N LYS A 269 23.03 -3.78 44.87
CA LYS A 269 23.60 -3.78 43.51
C LYS A 269 22.62 -4.29 42.46
N ALA A 270 21.77 -5.25 42.81
CA ALA A 270 20.71 -5.71 41.91
C ALA A 270 19.75 -4.57 41.56
N ALA A 271 19.30 -3.78 42.55
CA ALA A 271 18.42 -2.65 42.35
C ALA A 271 19.06 -1.57 41.44
N GLU A 272 20.35 -1.29 41.68
CA GLU A 272 21.11 -0.34 40.84
C GLU A 272 21.22 -0.84 39.40
N THR A 273 21.55 -2.12 39.20
CA THR A 273 21.67 -2.72 37.86
C THR A 273 20.33 -2.76 37.11
N ILE A 274 19.20 -2.98 37.83
CA ILE A 274 17.84 -2.89 37.25
C ILE A 274 17.58 -1.47 36.76
N ASN A 275 17.94 -0.45 37.53
CA ASN A 275 17.72 0.94 37.14
C ASN A 275 18.52 1.31 35.88
N GLU A 276 19.80 0.94 35.83
CA GLU A 276 20.66 1.18 34.67
C GLU A 276 20.18 0.40 33.42
N PHE A 277 19.80 -0.85 33.61
CA PHE A 277 19.26 -1.65 32.50
C PHE A 277 17.94 -1.10 31.97
N SER A 278 17.07 -0.61 32.86
CA SER A 278 15.82 0.05 32.49
C SER A 278 16.08 1.37 31.74
N ALA A 279 17.07 2.16 32.20
CA ALA A 279 17.51 3.38 31.54
C ALA A 279 18.06 3.08 30.13
N TYR A 280 18.95 2.09 30.03
CA TYR A 280 19.51 1.60 28.76
C TYR A 280 18.39 1.22 27.77
N LEU A 281 17.41 0.39 28.19
CA LEU A 281 16.29 -0.04 27.32
C LEU A 281 15.46 1.15 26.87
N ARG A 282 15.17 2.10 27.76
CA ARG A 282 14.37 3.30 27.43
C ARG A 282 15.11 4.19 26.44
N SER A 283 16.39 4.51 26.69
CA SER A 283 17.21 5.34 25.82
C SER A 283 17.41 4.69 24.46
N THR A 284 17.68 3.38 24.40
CA THR A 284 17.78 2.60 23.16
C THR A 284 16.47 2.64 22.36
N THR A 285 15.31 2.47 23.04
CA THR A 285 14.00 2.52 22.37
C THR A 285 13.71 3.91 21.80
N ASN A 286 14.11 4.97 22.48
CA ASN A 286 13.98 6.34 21.99
C ASN A 286 14.84 6.57 20.75
N LEU A 287 16.11 6.11 20.76
CA LEU A 287 17.00 6.21 19.60
C LEU A 287 16.50 5.43 18.37
N LEU A 288 15.80 4.31 18.60
CA LEU A 288 15.19 3.51 17.51
C LEU A 288 14.06 4.25 16.79
N ALA A 289 13.44 5.23 17.43
CA ALA A 289 12.38 6.05 16.82
C ALA A 289 12.95 7.18 15.96
N GLU A 290 14.24 7.53 16.12
CA GLU A 290 14.90 8.59 15.37
C GLU A 290 15.29 8.12 13.96
N SER A 291 14.95 8.92 12.97
CA SER A 291 15.32 8.70 11.56
C SER A 291 16.42 9.63 11.07
N GLU A 292 16.80 10.60 11.87
CA GLU A 292 17.81 11.62 11.60
C GLU A 292 19.03 11.45 12.53
N CYS A 293 20.08 12.24 12.32
CA CYS A 293 21.21 12.30 13.23
C CYS A 293 20.77 12.81 14.61
N ILE A 294 21.40 12.29 15.66
CA ILE A 294 21.14 12.63 17.06
C ILE A 294 22.40 13.29 17.67
N SER A 295 22.22 14.07 18.73
CA SER A 295 23.38 14.63 19.42
C SER A 295 24.28 13.51 19.95
N PHE A 296 25.61 13.71 19.84
CA PHE A 296 26.60 12.75 20.36
C PHE A 296 26.40 12.48 21.85
N GLU A 297 25.93 13.46 22.62
CA GLU A 297 25.68 13.31 24.05
C GLU A 297 24.60 12.27 24.35
N LYS A 298 23.49 12.23 23.55
CA LYS A 298 22.45 11.19 23.67
C LYS A 298 22.99 9.80 23.35
N GLU A 299 23.84 9.70 22.34
CA GLU A 299 24.47 8.44 21.96
C GLU A 299 25.45 7.97 23.05
N LEU A 300 26.24 8.89 23.59
CA LEU A 300 27.21 8.62 24.68
C LEU A 300 26.48 8.16 25.95
N GLU A 301 25.32 8.70 26.26
CA GLU A 301 24.51 8.26 27.41
C GLU A 301 24.17 6.77 27.32
N VAL A 302 23.69 6.31 26.17
CA VAL A 302 23.36 4.89 25.92
C VAL A 302 24.61 4.03 26.03
N VAL A 303 25.73 4.48 25.48
CA VAL A 303 27.02 3.81 25.56
C VAL A 303 27.49 3.67 27.03
N ARG A 304 27.30 4.70 27.86
CA ARG A 304 27.66 4.65 29.29
C ARG A 304 26.81 3.60 30.04
N TYR A 305 25.50 3.53 29.83
CA TYR A 305 24.66 2.49 30.45
C TYR A 305 25.10 1.09 30.00
N TYR A 306 25.35 0.91 28.70
CA TYR A 306 25.81 -0.35 28.15
C TYR A 306 27.12 -0.82 28.79
N ILE A 307 28.10 0.07 28.88
CA ILE A 307 29.41 -0.20 29.48
C ILE A 307 29.31 -0.49 30.99
N SER A 308 28.51 0.28 31.74
CA SER A 308 28.32 0.08 33.18
C SER A 308 27.81 -1.34 33.49
N ILE A 309 26.82 -1.83 32.72
CA ILE A 309 26.29 -3.17 32.89
C ILE A 309 27.36 -4.24 32.56
N HIS A 310 28.16 -4.03 31.51
CA HIS A 310 29.28 -4.91 31.19
C HIS A 310 30.37 -4.92 32.28
N GLN A 311 30.75 -3.77 32.83
CA GLN A 311 31.72 -3.68 33.91
C GLN A 311 31.25 -4.40 35.17
N LYS A 312 29.95 -4.32 35.53
CA LYS A 312 29.36 -5.08 36.64
C LYS A 312 29.37 -6.59 36.42
N ARG A 313 29.35 -7.03 35.15
CA ARG A 313 29.44 -8.45 34.78
C ARG A 313 30.85 -9.00 34.83
N PHE A 314 31.83 -8.21 34.38
CA PHE A 314 33.24 -8.64 34.25
C PHE A 314 34.13 -8.15 35.37
N ASP A 315 33.56 -7.47 36.35
CA ASP A 315 34.21 -6.95 37.57
C ASP A 315 35.51 -6.18 37.26
N LYS A 316 36.68 -6.66 37.73
CA LYS A 316 37.94 -5.96 37.59
C LYS A 316 38.69 -6.17 36.27
N THR A 317 38.16 -6.98 35.38
CA THR A 317 38.85 -7.34 34.12
C THR A 317 38.67 -6.34 33.00
N LEU A 318 37.60 -5.49 33.05
CA LEU A 318 37.27 -4.49 32.04
C LEU A 318 37.53 -3.08 32.56
N ASN A 319 38.49 -2.39 31.96
CA ASN A 319 38.76 -0.96 32.21
C ASN A 319 38.27 -0.13 31.00
N VAL A 320 37.50 0.94 31.27
CA VAL A 320 37.04 1.86 30.22
C VAL A 320 37.45 3.27 30.59
N GLN A 321 38.11 3.95 29.66
CA GLN A 321 38.52 5.33 29.79
C GLN A 321 37.80 6.24 28.82
N TYR A 322 37.39 7.42 29.30
CA TYR A 322 36.69 8.43 28.51
C TYR A 322 37.59 9.70 28.45
N ASP A 323 38.02 10.09 27.23
CA ASP A 323 38.68 11.37 26.95
C ASP A 323 37.78 12.20 26.02
N ILE A 324 36.68 12.71 26.57
CA ILE A 324 35.64 13.41 25.83
C ILE A 324 35.94 14.91 25.88
N ARG A 325 36.45 15.47 24.76
CA ARG A 325 36.83 16.89 24.64
C ARG A 325 35.83 17.67 23.76
N ASP A 326 34.96 16.98 23.01
CA ASP A 326 34.00 17.57 22.11
C ASP A 326 32.69 16.76 22.16
N THR A 327 31.55 17.44 22.36
CA THR A 327 30.22 16.83 22.41
C THR A 327 29.18 17.56 21.54
N GLU A 328 29.54 18.72 20.99
CA GLU A 328 28.62 19.60 20.26
C GLU A 328 28.55 19.23 18.77
N PHE A 329 28.13 18.00 18.47
CA PHE A 329 27.91 17.51 17.11
C PHE A 329 26.91 16.37 17.08
N ASP A 330 26.39 16.10 15.88
CA ASP A 330 25.41 15.06 15.65
C ASP A 330 26.06 13.81 15.03
N VAL A 331 25.52 12.63 15.40
CA VAL A 331 25.97 11.33 14.92
C VAL A 331 24.74 10.50 14.45
N PRO A 332 24.93 9.55 13.53
CA PRO A 332 23.86 8.58 13.24
C PRO A 332 23.56 7.73 14.47
N PRO A 333 22.29 7.43 14.78
CA PRO A 333 21.93 6.59 15.94
C PRO A 333 22.66 5.24 15.91
N PHE A 334 23.10 4.76 17.08
CA PHE A 334 23.83 3.50 17.27
C PHE A 334 25.19 3.42 16.55
N SER A 335 25.81 4.52 16.15
CA SER A 335 27.11 4.49 15.50
C SER A 335 28.23 4.26 16.49
N VAL A 336 28.26 5.02 17.58
CA VAL A 336 29.28 4.88 18.63
C VAL A 336 29.05 3.59 19.44
N GLN A 337 27.81 3.29 19.78
CA GLN A 337 27.44 2.05 20.46
C GLN A 337 27.95 0.82 19.70
N THR A 338 27.75 0.76 18.38
CA THR A 338 28.25 -0.37 17.57
C THR A 338 29.78 -0.51 17.61
N LEU A 339 30.51 0.61 17.64
CA LEU A 339 31.98 0.57 17.76
C LEU A 339 32.42 0.04 19.12
N VAL A 340 31.77 0.48 20.20
CA VAL A 340 32.01 0.00 21.55
C VAL A 340 31.65 -1.47 21.74
N GLU A 341 30.52 -1.89 21.18
CA GLU A 341 30.11 -3.30 21.16
C GLU A 341 31.17 -4.18 20.50
N ASN A 342 31.70 -3.76 19.34
CA ASN A 342 32.76 -4.49 18.66
C ASN A 342 34.04 -4.58 19.53
N ALA A 343 34.44 -3.48 20.19
CA ALA A 343 35.59 -3.46 21.11
C ALA A 343 35.40 -4.44 22.27
N LEU A 344 34.21 -4.48 22.88
CA LEU A 344 33.92 -5.37 24.02
C LEU A 344 33.81 -6.83 23.62
N HIS A 345 33.06 -7.15 22.52
CA HIS A 345 32.83 -8.54 22.12
C HIS A 345 34.00 -9.17 21.37
N HIS A 346 34.60 -8.44 20.42
CA HIS A 346 35.64 -8.97 19.54
C HIS A 346 37.04 -8.59 20.00
N GLY A 347 37.18 -7.38 20.55
CA GLY A 347 38.46 -6.91 21.06
C GLY A 347 38.85 -7.62 22.35
N ILE A 348 38.05 -7.47 23.39
CA ILE A 348 38.34 -7.96 24.74
C ILE A 348 37.77 -9.37 25.01
N ASN A 349 37.09 -9.95 24.04
CA ASN A 349 36.46 -11.27 24.10
C ASN A 349 35.57 -11.45 25.35
N ASP A 350 34.63 -10.52 25.56
CA ASP A 350 33.71 -10.50 26.69
C ASP A 350 34.38 -10.61 28.07
N GLY A 351 35.53 -9.94 28.25
CA GLY A 351 36.22 -9.90 29.51
C GLY A 351 37.12 -11.13 29.81
N GLN A 352 37.34 -11.99 28.82
CA GLN A 352 38.30 -13.10 28.96
C GLN A 352 39.79 -12.61 28.92
N LEU A 353 40.01 -11.39 28.42
CA LEU A 353 41.33 -10.77 28.42
C LEU A 353 41.59 -10.11 29.80
N GLU A 354 42.53 -10.60 30.56
CA GLU A 354 42.96 -9.93 31.78
C GLU A 354 43.55 -8.55 31.43
N GLY A 355 43.02 -7.47 32.06
CA GLY A 355 43.44 -6.11 31.78
C GLY A 355 42.93 -5.52 30.49
N GLY A 356 41.74 -5.95 30.02
CA GLY A 356 41.05 -5.36 28.87
C GLY A 356 40.81 -3.87 29.05
N LEU A 357 41.27 -3.06 28.08
CA LEU A 357 41.11 -1.60 28.05
C LEU A 357 40.34 -1.17 26.79
N VAL A 358 39.33 -0.35 27.01
CA VAL A 358 38.66 0.39 25.93
C VAL A 358 38.78 1.88 26.19
N VAL A 359 39.25 2.63 25.22
CA VAL A 359 39.33 4.10 25.27
C VAL A 359 38.37 4.71 24.29
N ILE A 360 37.47 5.59 24.77
CA ILE A 360 36.57 6.36 23.97
C ILE A 360 36.98 7.81 24.03
N SER A 361 37.34 8.40 22.90
CA SER A 361 37.79 9.79 22.86
C SER A 361 37.07 10.59 21.78
N THR A 362 36.87 11.87 22.06
CA THR A 362 36.37 12.84 21.08
C THR A 362 37.23 14.09 21.08
N GLU A 363 37.44 14.64 19.89
CA GLU A 363 38.14 15.90 19.71
C GLU A 363 37.62 16.64 18.46
N LYS A 364 37.77 17.96 18.48
CA LYS A 364 37.50 18.81 17.30
C LYS A 364 38.83 19.28 16.70
N ILE A 365 39.08 18.83 15.48
CA ILE A 365 40.29 19.26 14.72
C ILE A 365 39.82 20.03 13.50
N LYS A 366 40.16 21.33 13.49
CA LYS A 366 39.73 22.27 12.38
C LYS A 366 38.21 22.24 12.19
N ASN A 367 37.78 21.75 11.05
CA ASN A 367 36.36 21.68 10.64
C ASN A 367 35.83 20.24 10.70
N LYS A 368 36.30 19.43 11.64
CA LYS A 368 35.91 18.02 11.77
C LYS A 368 35.79 17.63 13.25
N HIS A 369 34.73 16.90 13.55
CA HIS A 369 34.52 16.19 14.79
C HIS A 369 35.08 14.77 14.64
N ILE A 370 35.90 14.31 15.56
CA ILE A 370 36.55 13.00 15.53
C ILE A 370 36.11 12.22 16.76
N VAL A 371 35.56 11.04 16.52
CA VAL A 371 35.28 10.06 17.59
C VAL A 371 36.19 8.86 17.38
N THR A 372 36.90 8.46 18.41
CA THR A 372 37.79 7.30 18.37
C THR A 372 37.40 6.30 19.46
N VAL A 373 37.29 5.03 19.07
CA VAL A 373 37.11 3.88 19.96
C VAL A 373 38.33 2.98 19.76
N GLU A 374 39.11 2.76 20.81
CA GLU A 374 40.34 1.96 20.79
C GLU A 374 40.27 0.86 21.85
N ASP A 375 40.61 -0.37 21.48
CA ASP A 375 40.75 -1.50 22.39
C ASP A 375 42.16 -2.11 22.30
N ASN A 376 42.61 -2.72 23.42
CA ASN A 376 43.87 -3.46 23.50
C ASN A 376 43.67 -4.97 23.28
N GLY A 377 42.65 -5.36 22.57
CA GLY A 377 42.22 -6.76 22.41
C GLY A 377 42.98 -7.53 21.33
N ASN A 378 42.33 -8.56 20.81
CA ASN A 378 42.94 -9.51 19.88
C ASN A 378 43.26 -8.90 18.50
N GLY A 379 42.58 -7.80 18.11
CA GLY A 379 42.73 -7.22 16.79
C GLY A 379 42.38 -8.19 15.64
N PHE A 380 42.46 -7.69 14.43
CA PHE A 380 42.19 -8.50 13.21
C PHE A 380 42.90 -7.88 12.00
N ASP A 381 42.96 -8.61 10.89
CA ASP A 381 43.42 -8.10 9.60
C ASP A 381 42.35 -7.23 8.94
N PRO A 382 42.56 -5.90 8.76
CA PRO A 382 41.57 -5.02 8.13
C PRO A 382 41.12 -5.44 6.71
N ALA A 383 41.92 -6.21 5.97
CA ALA A 383 41.57 -6.72 4.65
C ALA A 383 40.33 -7.63 4.66
N ILE A 384 39.94 -8.15 5.83
CA ILE A 384 38.71 -8.95 6.00
C ILE A 384 37.45 -8.08 5.83
N LEU A 385 37.53 -6.78 6.10
CA LEU A 385 36.39 -5.86 5.97
C LEU A 385 35.94 -5.66 4.51
N ASP A 386 36.84 -5.86 3.54
CA ASP A 386 36.54 -5.73 2.10
C ASP A 386 35.95 -7.03 1.49
N GLN A 387 36.01 -8.13 2.25
CA GLN A 387 35.37 -9.39 1.80
C GLN A 387 33.89 -9.39 2.11
N LYS A 388 33.08 -9.81 1.12
CA LYS A 388 31.60 -9.94 1.27
C LYS A 388 31.17 -11.05 2.25
N ASN A 389 31.96 -11.32 3.29
CA ASN A 389 31.64 -12.32 4.31
C ASN A 389 30.88 -11.68 5.48
N ASN A 390 29.85 -12.37 5.97
CA ASN A 390 28.89 -11.92 6.98
C ASN A 390 29.47 -11.65 8.40
N GLN A 391 30.77 -11.74 8.62
CA GLN A 391 31.37 -11.67 9.96
C GLN A 391 31.61 -10.26 10.51
N HIS A 392 31.62 -9.20 9.68
CA HIS A 392 31.89 -7.82 10.12
C HIS A 392 30.80 -6.83 9.63
N ILE A 393 29.57 -7.28 9.63
CA ILE A 393 28.39 -6.49 9.16
C ILE A 393 28.23 -5.19 9.97
N GLY A 394 28.57 -5.19 11.27
CA GLY A 394 28.40 -4.03 12.15
C GLY A 394 29.23 -2.82 11.73
N ILE A 395 30.54 -3.00 11.49
CA ILE A 395 31.44 -1.92 11.10
C ILE A 395 31.10 -1.37 9.72
N ASN A 396 30.83 -2.24 8.74
CA ASN A 396 30.48 -1.82 7.39
C ASN A 396 29.13 -1.08 7.34
N ASN A 397 28.11 -1.56 8.04
CA ASN A 397 26.83 -0.87 8.16
C ASN A 397 26.99 0.51 8.84
N THR A 398 27.86 0.62 9.84
CA THR A 398 28.15 1.90 10.48
C THR A 398 28.88 2.85 9.53
N ARG A 399 29.84 2.34 8.73
CA ARG A 399 30.52 3.11 7.69
C ARG A 399 29.56 3.70 6.67
N GLU A 400 28.66 2.86 6.14
CA GLU A 400 27.64 3.31 5.18
C GLU A 400 26.68 4.34 5.77
N ARG A 401 26.25 4.13 7.02
CA ARG A 401 25.35 5.03 7.72
C ARG A 401 25.98 6.40 8.02
N VAL A 402 27.23 6.43 8.49
CA VAL A 402 28.00 7.65 8.72
C VAL A 402 28.21 8.43 7.42
N ALA A 403 28.50 7.75 6.31
CA ALA A 403 28.65 8.37 5.01
C ALA A 403 27.31 8.94 4.49
N ALA A 404 26.22 8.20 4.62
CA ALA A 404 24.93 8.57 4.09
C ALA A 404 24.25 9.70 4.88
N MET A 405 24.33 9.69 6.23
CA MET A 405 23.61 10.61 7.09
C MET A 405 24.40 11.88 7.44
N CYS A 406 25.70 11.75 7.64
CA CYS A 406 26.54 12.86 8.12
C CYS A 406 27.68 13.22 7.16
N SER A 407 27.73 12.67 5.94
CA SER A 407 28.84 12.83 4.97
C SER A 407 30.22 12.57 5.59
N GLY A 408 30.24 11.75 6.64
CA GLY A 408 31.43 11.41 7.39
C GLY A 408 32.18 10.21 6.84
N THR A 409 33.31 9.88 7.46
CA THR A 409 34.15 8.71 7.12
C THR A 409 34.46 7.87 8.35
N LEU A 410 34.69 6.57 8.15
CA LEU A 410 35.09 5.64 9.20
C LEU A 410 36.34 4.88 8.75
N SER A 411 37.43 5.02 9.48
CA SER A 411 38.68 4.30 9.29
C SER A 411 38.92 3.28 10.40
N VAL A 412 39.56 2.18 10.05
CA VAL A 412 39.89 1.08 10.98
C VAL A 412 41.37 0.78 10.88
N GLU A 413 42.04 0.84 12.02
CA GLU A 413 43.43 0.44 12.20
C GLU A 413 43.44 -0.75 13.16
N SER A 414 43.86 -1.92 12.70
CA SER A 414 43.92 -3.14 13.52
C SER A 414 45.00 -4.07 13.01
N ALA A 415 45.57 -4.84 13.92
CA ALA A 415 46.47 -5.94 13.58
C ALA A 415 46.31 -7.06 14.61
N PRO A 416 46.45 -8.35 14.20
CA PRO A 416 46.35 -9.47 15.10
C PRO A 416 47.28 -9.31 16.33
N GLY A 417 46.72 -9.41 17.52
CA GLY A 417 47.43 -9.26 18.81
C GLY A 417 47.76 -7.83 19.22
N LYS A 418 47.31 -6.80 18.50
CA LYS A 418 47.62 -5.38 18.80
C LYS A 418 46.38 -4.52 19.09
N GLY A 419 45.19 -5.13 19.21
CA GLY A 419 43.94 -4.41 19.40
C GLY A 419 43.41 -3.75 18.13
N THR A 420 42.38 -2.93 18.31
CA THR A 420 41.71 -2.22 17.22
C THR A 420 41.47 -0.76 17.58
N LYS A 421 41.72 0.13 16.62
CA LYS A 421 41.37 1.54 16.70
C LYS A 421 40.45 1.91 15.55
N ILE A 422 39.26 2.36 15.90
CA ILE A 422 38.26 2.81 14.91
C ILE A 422 38.06 4.31 15.09
N THR A 423 38.23 5.05 13.98
CA THR A 423 38.09 6.50 13.98
C THR A 423 36.97 6.92 13.06
N MET A 424 35.96 7.56 13.62
CA MET A 424 34.81 8.16 12.87
C MET A 424 35.07 9.67 12.77
N THR A 425 35.03 10.20 11.55
CA THR A 425 35.25 11.62 11.25
C THR A 425 34.00 12.20 10.65
N ILE A 426 33.46 13.25 11.25
CA ILE A 426 32.23 13.95 10.83
C ILE A 426 32.62 15.40 10.48
N PRO A 427 32.30 15.89 9.25
CA PRO A 427 32.50 17.29 8.90
C PRO A 427 31.57 18.20 9.71
N VAL A 428 32.03 19.42 10.03
CA VAL A 428 31.21 20.46 10.70
C VAL A 428 30.17 21.02 9.73
#